data_d9a5582dad087553e89200e304b6c994
#
_entry.id   d9a5582dad087553e89200e304b6c994
#
_cell.length_a   1.000
_cell.length_b   1.000
_cell.length_c   1.000
_cell.angle_alpha   90.00
_cell.angle_beta   90.00
_cell.angle_gamma   90.00
#
_symmetry.space_group_name_H-M   'P 1'
#
loop_
_entity.id
_entity.type
_entity.pdbx_description
1 polymer ?
#
loop_
_entity_poly.entity_id
_entity_poly.type
_entity_poly.pdbx_seq_one_letter_code
_entity_poly.pdbx_strand_id
1 'polypeptide(L)'
;MRETNFLQSSAWAHFQQQLGHQVIEKQTDTYSYVAIVERGGWSNRLYCPFGPLVDDYHGLELALADLAKEAKKRRLDFVRVEPTLPGLTEVDMKKLHLKHSRRDVQPPYSVINDVSVSESEIEAELSQTARRYARKCDKAGITYTVSYQPTDIRYYIEMIHQVAKRTGMKPHDDLYFQQIAGFLFPTKAAGLLFAELDGEKIASIIFFTDGTTMYYAHAANLTKSRKYSPATGLGLYALKFAHQQGCKWFDWYGVAPEHDDHNPRWQSWAGFTQFKLSYGGQRINRPGTWELPIKKQRYLVYRALLALTRH
;
A
#
# COMPACT_ATOMS: atom_id res chain seq x y z
N MET A 1 -10.30 12.20 -14.53
CA MET A 1 -10.24 12.38 -13.05
C MET A 1 -8.97 11.71 -12.60
N ARG A 2 -8.09 12.42 -11.90
CA ARG A 2 -6.82 11.85 -11.41
C ARG A 2 -7.10 10.67 -10.49
N GLU A 3 -6.31 9.60 -10.64
CA GLU A 3 -6.33 8.51 -9.67
C GLU A 3 -5.92 9.06 -8.30
N THR A 4 -6.66 8.73 -7.25
CA THR A 4 -6.28 9.09 -5.88
C THR A 4 -5.41 7.98 -5.30
N ASN A 5 -4.55 8.31 -4.33
CA ASN A 5 -3.79 7.33 -3.58
C ASN A 5 -3.53 7.86 -2.17
N PHE A 6 -3.70 7.00 -1.16
CA PHE A 6 -3.50 7.39 0.23
C PHE A 6 -2.11 7.99 0.50
N LEU A 7 -1.04 7.45 -0.12
CA LEU A 7 0.32 7.97 0.05
C LEU A 7 0.55 9.32 -0.64
N GLN A 8 -0.45 9.81 -1.39
CA GLN A 8 -0.50 11.13 -2.00
C GLN A 8 -1.55 12.04 -1.34
N SER A 9 -2.13 11.62 -0.20
CA SER A 9 -3.11 12.40 0.55
C SER A 9 -2.46 13.37 1.54
N SER A 10 -3.19 14.43 1.90
CA SER A 10 -2.77 15.35 2.97
C SER A 10 -2.65 14.66 4.33
N ALA A 11 -3.46 13.61 4.58
CA ALA A 11 -3.36 12.82 5.80
C ALA A 11 -2.00 12.11 5.89
N TRP A 12 -1.53 11.53 4.78
CA TRP A 12 -0.21 10.93 4.72
C TRP A 12 0.91 11.97 4.82
N ALA A 13 0.78 13.10 4.13
CA ALA A 13 1.74 14.20 4.23
C ALA A 13 1.91 14.67 5.67
N HIS A 14 0.80 14.93 6.35
CA HIS A 14 0.81 15.32 7.76
C HIS A 14 1.43 14.24 8.66
N PHE A 15 1.07 12.97 8.47
CA PHE A 15 1.67 11.87 9.19
C PHE A 15 3.21 11.84 9.02
N GLN A 16 3.72 12.00 7.81
CA GLN A 16 5.17 12.05 7.55
C GLN A 16 5.84 13.25 8.25
N GLN A 17 5.16 14.40 8.29
CA GLN A 17 5.65 15.59 9.04
C GLN A 17 5.72 15.32 10.54
N GLN A 18 4.72 14.63 11.12
CA GLN A 18 4.73 14.23 12.54
C GLN A 18 5.87 13.24 12.85
N LEU A 19 6.30 12.44 11.88
CA LEU A 19 7.48 11.58 12.00
C LEU A 19 8.82 12.36 11.86
N GLY A 20 8.77 13.67 11.67
CA GLY A 20 9.95 14.53 11.52
C GLY A 20 10.50 14.58 10.10
N HIS A 21 9.80 14.03 9.10
CA HIS A 21 10.25 14.13 7.72
C HIS A 21 9.93 15.49 7.12
N GLN A 22 10.81 15.99 6.27
CA GLN A 22 10.51 17.14 5.43
C GLN A 22 9.65 16.69 4.27
N VAL A 23 8.42 17.23 4.17
CA VAL A 23 7.45 16.90 3.12
C VAL A 23 7.26 18.11 2.21
N ILE A 24 7.08 17.86 0.93
CA ILE A 24 6.75 18.83 -0.09
C ILE A 24 5.43 18.44 -0.71
N GLU A 25 4.44 19.31 -0.59
CA GLU A 25 3.15 19.15 -1.22
C GLU A 25 3.02 20.17 -2.36
N LYS A 26 2.51 19.72 -3.49
CA LYS A 26 2.23 20.55 -4.65
C LYS A 26 0.91 20.14 -5.27
N GLN A 27 0.12 21.15 -5.64
CA GLN A 27 -1.10 20.96 -6.41
C GLN A 27 -1.18 22.03 -7.49
N THR A 28 -1.49 21.59 -8.70
CA THR A 28 -1.71 22.42 -9.89
C THR A 28 -2.95 21.90 -10.63
N ASP A 29 -3.29 22.53 -11.75
CA ASP A 29 -4.41 22.08 -12.58
C ASP A 29 -4.12 20.74 -13.27
N THR A 30 -2.83 20.43 -13.57
CA THR A 30 -2.43 19.26 -14.37
C THR A 30 -1.77 18.14 -13.56
N TYR A 31 -1.21 18.46 -12.38
CA TYR A 31 -0.58 17.46 -11.51
C TYR A 31 -0.65 17.84 -10.03
N SER A 32 -0.49 16.84 -9.19
CA SER A 32 -0.26 17.02 -7.75
C SER A 32 0.74 15.99 -7.25
N TYR A 33 1.43 16.30 -6.15
CA TYR A 33 2.27 15.33 -5.47
C TYR A 33 2.49 15.64 -3.98
N VAL A 34 2.69 14.56 -3.23
CA VAL A 34 3.29 14.53 -1.91
C VAL A 34 4.66 13.87 -2.04
N ALA A 35 5.72 14.57 -1.72
CA ALA A 35 7.08 14.06 -1.82
C ALA A 35 7.85 14.25 -0.51
N ILE A 36 8.57 13.21 -0.10
CA ILE A 36 9.26 13.11 1.18
C ILE A 36 10.75 13.26 0.92
N VAL A 37 11.42 14.11 1.68
CA VAL A 37 12.88 14.23 1.64
C VAL A 37 13.49 13.16 2.53
N GLU A 38 14.14 12.20 1.90
CA GLU A 38 14.85 11.14 2.60
C GLU A 38 16.36 11.41 2.57
N ARG A 39 16.97 11.52 3.78
CA ARG A 39 18.41 11.75 3.95
C ARG A 39 19.02 10.62 4.74
N GLY A 40 20.20 10.19 4.30
CA GLY A 40 20.96 9.18 5.01
C GLY A 40 21.34 7.98 4.15
N GLY A 41 22.07 7.05 4.75
CA GLY A 41 22.66 5.93 4.02
C GLY A 41 23.63 6.42 2.93
N TRP A 42 23.47 5.87 1.73
CA TRP A 42 24.38 6.19 0.61
C TRP A 42 23.85 7.25 -0.35
N SER A 43 22.65 7.79 -0.09
CA SER A 43 22.04 8.79 -0.97
C SER A 43 21.02 9.66 -0.24
N ASN A 44 20.85 10.89 -0.75
CA ASN A 44 19.76 11.78 -0.36
C ASN A 44 18.80 11.89 -1.53
N ARG A 45 17.51 11.68 -1.32
CA ARG A 45 16.53 11.66 -2.40
C ARG A 45 15.23 12.35 -2.03
N LEU A 46 14.50 12.73 -3.05
CA LEU A 46 13.11 13.13 -2.95
C LEU A 46 12.26 11.94 -3.38
N TYR A 47 11.46 11.40 -2.49
CA TYR A 47 10.62 10.24 -2.78
C TYR A 47 9.14 10.64 -2.87
N CYS A 48 8.52 10.30 -3.98
CA CYS A 48 7.12 10.55 -4.29
C CYS A 48 6.41 9.18 -4.43
N PRO A 49 5.88 8.60 -3.32
CA PRO A 49 5.27 7.27 -3.32
C PRO A 49 3.95 7.28 -4.09
N PHE A 50 3.71 6.30 -4.96
CA PHE A 50 2.54 6.24 -5.85
C PHE A 50 2.18 7.56 -6.54
N GLY A 51 3.20 8.31 -6.93
CA GLY A 51 3.06 9.63 -7.55
C GLY A 51 4.21 9.97 -8.48
N PRO A 52 4.14 11.15 -9.13
CA PRO A 52 3.09 12.16 -9.01
C PRO A 52 1.74 11.70 -9.58
N LEU A 53 0.64 12.28 -9.07
CA LEU A 53 -0.69 12.10 -9.63
C LEU A 53 -0.87 13.11 -10.78
N VAL A 54 -1.22 12.62 -11.96
CA VAL A 54 -1.28 13.42 -13.19
C VAL A 54 -2.52 13.06 -14.01
N ASP A 55 -2.96 13.97 -14.87
CA ASP A 55 -4.09 13.71 -15.77
C ASP A 55 -3.64 13.00 -17.05
N ASP A 56 -2.41 13.29 -17.50
CA ASP A 56 -1.85 12.77 -18.75
C ASP A 56 -0.30 12.73 -18.73
N TYR A 57 0.28 12.34 -19.86
CA TYR A 57 1.72 12.27 -20.04
C TYR A 57 2.39 13.65 -19.92
N HIS A 58 1.78 14.72 -20.44
CA HIS A 58 2.31 16.07 -20.32
C HIS A 58 2.34 16.56 -18.87
N GLY A 59 1.28 16.27 -18.11
CA GLY A 59 1.27 16.50 -16.65
C GLY A 59 2.41 15.79 -15.93
N LEU A 60 2.75 14.56 -16.37
CA LEU A 60 3.90 13.83 -15.81
C LEU A 60 5.23 14.52 -16.12
N GLU A 61 5.44 15.03 -17.34
CA GLU A 61 6.63 15.81 -17.70
C GLU A 61 6.78 17.05 -16.81
N LEU A 62 5.70 17.81 -16.64
CA LEU A 62 5.68 19.01 -15.82
C LEU A 62 5.97 18.69 -14.34
N ALA A 63 5.35 17.64 -13.80
CA ALA A 63 5.56 17.19 -12.42
C ALA A 63 7.01 16.76 -12.18
N LEU A 64 7.61 16.00 -13.11
CA LEU A 64 9.01 15.58 -13.02
C LEU A 64 9.98 16.75 -13.08
N ALA A 65 9.70 17.76 -13.93
CA ALA A 65 10.49 18.98 -13.99
C ALA A 65 10.45 19.77 -12.68
N ASP A 66 9.27 19.89 -12.06
CA ASP A 66 9.09 20.55 -10.76
C ASP A 66 9.78 19.77 -9.62
N LEU A 67 9.59 18.45 -9.55
CA LEU A 67 10.28 17.57 -8.60
C LEU A 67 11.81 17.67 -8.74
N ALA A 68 12.32 17.73 -9.97
CA ALA A 68 13.75 17.92 -10.22
C ALA A 68 14.26 19.28 -9.70
N LYS A 69 13.48 20.36 -9.89
CA LYS A 69 13.77 21.69 -9.35
C LYS A 69 13.82 21.66 -7.82
N GLU A 70 12.84 21.06 -7.18
CA GLU A 70 12.79 20.91 -5.73
C GLU A 70 13.95 20.07 -5.17
N ALA A 71 14.33 19.00 -5.86
CA ALA A 71 15.48 18.18 -5.50
C ALA A 71 16.82 18.95 -5.63
N LYS A 72 17.00 19.75 -6.72
CA LYS A 72 18.16 20.61 -6.91
C LYS A 72 18.27 21.64 -5.80
N LYS A 73 17.19 22.36 -5.48
CA LYS A 73 17.11 23.36 -4.41
C LYS A 73 17.58 22.79 -3.06
N ARG A 74 17.26 21.52 -2.78
CA ARG A 74 17.63 20.83 -1.54
C ARG A 74 18.93 20.03 -1.62
N ARG A 75 19.65 20.14 -2.74
CA ARG A 75 20.93 19.46 -3.01
C ARG A 75 20.83 17.93 -2.91
N LEU A 76 19.67 17.35 -3.29
CA LEU A 76 19.44 15.92 -3.30
C LEU A 76 20.14 15.26 -4.50
N ASP A 77 20.31 13.95 -4.45
CA ASP A 77 21.08 13.20 -5.44
C ASP A 77 20.21 12.72 -6.60
N PHE A 78 18.93 12.35 -6.33
CA PHE A 78 17.93 11.97 -7.32
C PHE A 78 16.51 12.13 -6.80
N VAL A 79 15.53 12.07 -7.70
CA VAL A 79 14.11 11.95 -7.39
C VAL A 79 13.70 10.49 -7.62
N ARG A 80 12.91 9.92 -6.74
CA ARG A 80 12.27 8.61 -6.89
C ARG A 80 10.77 8.82 -7.01
N VAL A 81 10.17 8.21 -8.02
CA VAL A 81 8.74 8.32 -8.35
C VAL A 81 8.13 6.95 -8.62
N GLU A 82 6.84 6.85 -8.45
CA GLU A 82 6.03 5.66 -8.75
C GLU A 82 4.73 6.10 -9.44
N PRO A 83 4.79 6.56 -10.70
CA PRO A 83 3.62 7.08 -11.40
C PRO A 83 2.53 6.03 -11.53
N THR A 84 1.27 6.45 -11.37
CA THR A 84 0.10 5.57 -11.44
C THR A 84 -0.72 5.76 -12.72
N LEU A 85 -0.33 6.71 -13.59
CA LEU A 85 -1.03 6.97 -14.85
C LEU A 85 -1.15 5.69 -15.69
N PRO A 86 -2.38 5.26 -16.04
CA PRO A 86 -2.60 4.06 -16.84
C PRO A 86 -1.93 4.13 -18.21
N GLY A 87 -1.45 2.98 -18.71
CA GLY A 87 -0.89 2.89 -20.07
C GLY A 87 0.57 3.36 -20.21
N LEU A 88 1.21 3.86 -19.15
CA LEU A 88 2.63 4.17 -19.18
C LEU A 88 3.47 2.92 -19.42
N THR A 89 4.37 3.00 -20.38
CA THR A 89 5.30 1.93 -20.72
C THR A 89 6.72 2.24 -20.24
N GLU A 90 7.57 1.22 -20.18
CA GLU A 90 9.00 1.40 -19.89
C GLU A 90 9.69 2.33 -20.91
N VAL A 91 9.22 2.33 -22.17
CA VAL A 91 9.73 3.21 -23.22
C VAL A 91 9.42 4.66 -22.89
N ASP A 92 8.20 4.95 -22.43
CA ASP A 92 7.81 6.32 -22.06
C ASP A 92 8.62 6.82 -20.86
N MET A 93 8.82 5.98 -19.86
CA MET A 93 9.66 6.31 -18.72
C MET A 93 11.11 6.62 -19.11
N LYS A 94 11.67 5.87 -20.07
CA LYS A 94 13.02 6.12 -20.58
C LYS A 94 13.13 7.42 -21.38
N LYS A 95 12.09 7.79 -22.16
CA LYS A 95 12.04 9.09 -22.85
C LYS A 95 12.07 10.26 -21.86
N LEU A 96 11.49 10.10 -20.69
CA LEU A 96 11.54 11.06 -19.58
C LEU A 96 12.88 11.03 -18.79
N HIS A 97 13.91 10.36 -19.32
CA HIS A 97 15.24 10.21 -18.69
C HIS A 97 15.22 9.48 -17.34
N LEU A 98 14.14 8.78 -17.03
CA LEU A 98 14.03 7.97 -15.83
C LEU A 98 14.82 6.67 -15.96
N LYS A 99 15.30 6.17 -14.84
CA LYS A 99 15.99 4.89 -14.72
C LYS A 99 15.17 3.98 -13.82
N HIS A 100 14.88 2.77 -14.28
CA HIS A 100 14.18 1.79 -13.44
C HIS A 100 14.96 1.52 -12.16
N SER A 101 14.30 1.58 -11.02
CA SER A 101 14.91 1.22 -9.74
C SER A 101 15.23 -0.28 -9.71
N ARG A 102 16.25 -0.66 -8.98
CA ARG A 102 16.58 -2.09 -8.81
C ARG A 102 15.55 -2.85 -7.97
N ARG A 103 14.79 -2.14 -7.15
CA ARG A 103 13.72 -2.69 -6.31
C ARG A 103 12.56 -1.73 -6.30
N ASP A 104 11.37 -2.25 -6.44
CA ASP A 104 10.17 -1.47 -6.18
C ASP A 104 10.04 -1.21 -4.69
N VAL A 105 9.74 0.04 -4.34
CA VAL A 105 9.46 0.45 -2.96
C VAL A 105 8.01 0.10 -2.63
N GLN A 106 7.08 0.58 -3.47
CA GLN A 106 5.69 0.15 -3.39
C GLN A 106 5.43 -1.00 -4.37
N PRO A 107 4.49 -1.89 -4.07
CA PRO A 107 4.18 -3.01 -4.96
C PRO A 107 3.56 -2.50 -6.27
N PRO A 108 4.15 -2.85 -7.43
CA PRO A 108 3.61 -2.42 -8.72
C PRO A 108 2.32 -3.16 -9.11
N TYR A 109 2.07 -4.32 -8.52
CA TYR A 109 0.89 -5.14 -8.82
C TYR A 109 -0.07 -5.13 -7.65
N SER A 110 -1.36 -4.91 -7.93
CA SER A 110 -2.43 -4.95 -6.95
C SER A 110 -3.68 -5.64 -7.51
N VAL A 111 -4.69 -5.83 -6.67
CA VAL A 111 -6.06 -6.18 -7.05
C VAL A 111 -6.99 -5.14 -6.46
N ILE A 112 -7.91 -4.63 -7.25
CA ILE A 112 -8.87 -3.59 -6.84
C ILE A 112 -10.28 -4.08 -7.12
N ASN A 113 -11.15 -4.03 -6.10
CA ASN A 113 -12.59 -4.26 -6.24
C ASN A 113 -13.33 -2.92 -6.35
N ASP A 114 -14.33 -2.87 -7.22
CA ASP A 114 -15.35 -1.83 -7.18
C ASP A 114 -16.30 -2.14 -6.02
N VAL A 115 -16.31 -1.27 -5.02
CA VAL A 115 -17.21 -1.41 -3.86
C VAL A 115 -18.33 -0.37 -3.89
N SER A 116 -18.52 0.36 -5.00
CA SER A 116 -19.67 1.24 -5.20
C SER A 116 -20.95 0.48 -5.59
N VAL A 117 -20.82 -0.80 -5.93
CA VAL A 117 -21.92 -1.72 -6.22
C VAL A 117 -22.60 -2.22 -4.93
N SER A 118 -23.70 -2.94 -5.02
CA SER A 118 -24.40 -3.50 -3.86
C SER A 118 -23.57 -4.55 -3.11
N GLU A 119 -23.83 -4.74 -1.81
CA GLU A 119 -23.16 -5.80 -1.03
C GLU A 119 -23.37 -7.20 -1.61
N SER A 120 -24.52 -7.46 -2.25
CA SER A 120 -24.81 -8.73 -2.93
C SER A 120 -23.94 -8.94 -4.17
N GLU A 121 -23.65 -7.88 -4.92
CA GLU A 121 -22.73 -7.92 -6.06
C GLU A 121 -21.29 -8.11 -5.59
N ILE A 122 -20.87 -7.42 -4.51
CA ILE A 122 -19.57 -7.65 -3.86
C ILE A 122 -19.41 -9.13 -3.48
N GLU A 123 -20.42 -9.73 -2.83
CA GLU A 123 -20.37 -11.15 -2.47
C GLU A 123 -20.34 -12.09 -3.68
N ALA A 124 -21.00 -11.72 -4.77
CA ALA A 124 -21.05 -12.53 -5.98
C ALA A 124 -19.68 -12.63 -6.68
N GLU A 125 -18.82 -11.61 -6.55
CA GLU A 125 -17.45 -11.63 -7.07
C GLU A 125 -16.53 -12.63 -6.36
N LEU A 126 -16.83 -12.99 -5.10
CA LEU A 126 -16.00 -13.92 -4.35
C LEU A 126 -15.96 -15.29 -5.03
N SER A 127 -14.80 -15.93 -5.03
CA SER A 127 -14.67 -17.32 -5.41
C SER A 127 -15.58 -18.24 -4.56
N GLN A 128 -15.97 -19.40 -5.08
CA GLN A 128 -16.76 -20.36 -4.33
C GLN A 128 -16.09 -20.73 -2.98
N THR A 129 -14.76 -20.84 -2.98
CA THR A 129 -14.00 -21.16 -1.78
C THR A 129 -14.07 -20.04 -0.75
N ALA A 130 -13.89 -18.77 -1.16
CA ALA A 130 -14.00 -17.63 -0.26
C ALA A 130 -15.39 -17.50 0.35
N ARG A 131 -16.46 -17.65 -0.45
CA ARG A 131 -17.85 -17.68 0.03
C ARG A 131 -18.09 -18.80 1.05
N ARG A 132 -17.54 -19.99 0.81
CA ARG A 132 -17.64 -21.12 1.76
C ARG A 132 -16.97 -20.81 3.10
N TYR A 133 -15.78 -20.18 3.06
CA TYR A 133 -15.06 -19.82 4.29
C TYR A 133 -15.73 -18.66 5.03
N ALA A 134 -16.25 -17.65 4.32
CA ALA A 134 -17.04 -16.60 4.95
C ALA A 134 -18.25 -17.18 5.71
N ARG A 135 -19.05 -18.04 5.08
CA ARG A 135 -20.17 -18.73 5.75
C ARG A 135 -19.72 -19.61 6.90
N LYS A 136 -18.51 -20.17 6.86
CA LYS A 136 -17.96 -20.94 7.99
C LYS A 136 -17.66 -20.04 9.17
N CYS A 137 -17.19 -18.81 8.94
CA CYS A 137 -16.99 -17.81 9.98
C CYS A 137 -18.33 -17.47 10.66
N ASP A 138 -19.37 -17.20 9.86
CA ASP A 138 -20.71 -16.87 10.36
C ASP A 138 -21.27 -18.02 11.22
N LYS A 139 -21.16 -19.27 10.75
CA LYS A 139 -21.59 -20.47 11.48
C LYS A 139 -20.80 -20.70 12.78
N ALA A 140 -19.57 -20.22 12.86
CA ALA A 140 -18.75 -20.30 14.05
C ALA A 140 -19.03 -19.18 15.07
N GLY A 141 -19.96 -18.25 14.76
CA GLY A 141 -20.29 -17.13 15.62
C GLY A 141 -19.25 -16.00 15.60
N ILE A 142 -18.42 -15.93 14.56
CA ILE A 142 -17.45 -14.83 14.41
C ILE A 142 -18.19 -13.53 14.08
N THR A 143 -17.90 -12.49 14.85
CA THR A 143 -18.40 -11.14 14.67
C THR A 143 -17.29 -10.21 14.18
N TYR A 144 -17.67 -9.05 13.62
CA TYR A 144 -16.71 -8.10 13.05
C TYR A 144 -16.94 -6.73 13.64
N THR A 145 -15.84 -6.05 13.99
CA THR A 145 -15.88 -4.71 14.59
C THR A 145 -14.85 -3.78 13.95
N VAL A 146 -15.08 -2.48 14.06
CA VAL A 146 -14.13 -1.43 13.65
C VAL A 146 -13.65 -0.68 14.88
N SER A 147 -12.37 -0.31 14.91
CA SER A 147 -11.81 0.54 15.95
C SER A 147 -10.93 1.64 15.35
N TYR A 148 -11.12 2.84 15.89
CA TYR A 148 -10.25 4.00 15.68
C TYR A 148 -9.51 4.40 16.97
N GLN A 149 -9.58 3.54 18.01
CA GLN A 149 -8.88 3.78 19.28
C GLN A 149 -7.39 3.43 19.11
N PRO A 150 -6.46 4.40 19.32
CA PRO A 150 -5.03 4.14 19.15
C PRO A 150 -4.50 3.00 20.04
N THR A 151 -5.07 2.83 21.23
CA THR A 151 -4.67 1.77 22.17
C THR A 151 -4.95 0.36 21.66
N ASP A 152 -5.89 0.20 20.72
CA ASP A 152 -6.27 -1.11 20.19
C ASP A 152 -5.22 -1.68 19.21
N ILE A 153 -4.26 -0.87 18.79
CA ILE A 153 -3.14 -1.34 17.95
C ILE A 153 -2.36 -2.48 18.61
N ARG A 154 -2.38 -2.57 19.94
CA ARG A 154 -1.75 -3.66 20.71
C ARG A 154 -2.19 -5.04 20.26
N TYR A 155 -3.47 -5.22 19.92
CA TYR A 155 -4.00 -6.50 19.45
C TYR A 155 -3.42 -6.89 18.09
N TYR A 156 -3.28 -5.92 17.18
CA TYR A 156 -2.62 -6.16 15.91
C TYR A 156 -1.14 -6.51 16.10
N ILE A 157 -0.42 -5.77 16.95
CA ILE A 157 1.01 -5.98 17.25
C ILE A 157 1.23 -7.40 17.80
N GLU A 158 0.40 -7.84 18.73
CA GLU A 158 0.47 -9.22 19.25
C GLU A 158 0.28 -10.25 18.13
N MET A 159 -0.72 -10.07 17.27
CA MET A 159 -1.00 -10.97 16.15
C MET A 159 0.13 -11.02 15.13
N ILE A 160 0.72 -9.86 14.76
CA ILE A 160 1.79 -9.82 13.76
C ILE A 160 3.08 -10.45 14.27
N HIS A 161 3.37 -10.35 15.58
CA HIS A 161 4.49 -11.08 16.19
C HIS A 161 4.30 -12.60 16.10
N GLN A 162 3.07 -13.11 16.32
CA GLN A 162 2.78 -14.54 16.14
C GLN A 162 2.94 -14.97 14.67
N VAL A 163 2.50 -14.12 13.72
CA VAL A 163 2.71 -14.36 12.28
C VAL A 163 4.20 -14.38 11.96
N ALA A 164 4.96 -13.40 12.43
CA ALA A 164 6.41 -13.30 12.22
C ALA A 164 7.14 -14.54 12.75
N LYS A 165 6.84 -14.97 13.96
CA LYS A 165 7.41 -16.20 14.57
C LYS A 165 7.12 -17.45 13.74
N ARG A 166 5.91 -17.54 13.15
CA ARG A 166 5.49 -18.70 12.36
C ARG A 166 6.07 -18.74 10.96
N THR A 167 6.22 -17.58 10.32
CA THR A 167 6.56 -17.49 8.89
C THR A 167 8.01 -17.07 8.63
N GLY A 168 8.71 -16.56 9.65
CA GLY A 168 10.05 -15.97 9.49
C GLY A 168 10.06 -14.59 8.83
N MET A 169 8.88 -14.00 8.54
CA MET A 169 8.80 -12.64 8.00
C MET A 169 9.30 -11.62 9.02
N LYS A 170 9.85 -10.50 8.53
CA LYS A 170 10.22 -9.36 9.35
C LYS A 170 9.15 -8.28 9.20
N PRO A 171 8.29 -8.04 10.20
CA PRO A 171 7.33 -6.95 10.18
C PRO A 171 8.05 -5.60 10.37
N HIS A 172 7.32 -4.50 10.16
CA HIS A 172 7.73 -3.22 10.72
C HIS A 172 7.84 -3.31 12.23
N ASP A 173 8.60 -2.39 12.85
CA ASP A 173 8.70 -2.32 14.31
C ASP A 173 7.38 -1.86 14.94
N ASP A 174 7.25 -2.11 16.23
CA ASP A 174 6.04 -1.77 16.99
C ASP A 174 5.78 -0.26 17.00
N LEU A 175 6.86 0.54 17.03
CA LEU A 175 6.76 2.00 17.03
C LEU A 175 6.09 2.51 15.75
N TYR A 176 6.40 1.93 14.60
CA TYR A 176 5.73 2.27 13.33
C TYR A 176 4.21 2.09 13.42
N PHE A 177 3.74 0.95 13.96
CA PHE A 177 2.31 0.69 14.11
C PHE A 177 1.66 1.60 15.16
N GLN A 178 2.36 1.87 16.27
CA GLN A 178 1.90 2.82 17.30
C GLN A 178 1.78 4.25 16.74
N GLN A 179 2.71 4.67 15.90
CA GLN A 179 2.66 5.98 15.24
C GLN A 179 1.50 6.07 14.24
N ILE A 180 1.27 5.03 13.40
CA ILE A 180 0.08 4.95 12.56
C ILE A 180 -1.19 5.13 13.40
N ALA A 181 -1.32 4.37 14.47
CA ALA A 181 -2.50 4.43 15.31
C ALA A 181 -2.64 5.80 16.00
N GLY A 182 -1.55 6.35 16.54
CA GLY A 182 -1.57 7.64 17.24
C GLY A 182 -1.93 8.83 16.34
N PHE A 183 -1.46 8.84 15.09
CA PHE A 183 -1.65 9.98 14.20
C PHE A 183 -2.80 9.84 13.20
N LEU A 184 -3.07 8.63 12.69
CA LEU A 184 -4.05 8.45 11.63
C LEU A 184 -5.42 7.96 12.11
N PHE A 185 -5.51 7.23 13.22
CA PHE A 185 -6.81 6.76 13.74
C PHE A 185 -7.72 7.89 14.20
N PRO A 186 -7.24 8.91 14.95
CA PRO A 186 -8.10 10.04 15.35
C PRO A 186 -8.71 10.81 14.19
N THR A 187 -8.05 10.82 13.03
CA THR A 187 -8.55 11.48 11.81
C THR A 187 -9.42 10.57 10.94
N LYS A 188 -9.53 9.28 11.33
CA LYS A 188 -10.18 8.22 10.55
C LYS A 188 -9.56 7.97 9.16
N ALA A 189 -8.36 8.50 8.91
CA ALA A 189 -7.58 8.20 7.71
C ALA A 189 -6.99 6.78 7.73
N ALA A 190 -6.98 6.14 8.88
CA ALA A 190 -6.69 4.72 9.09
C ALA A 190 -7.51 4.19 10.26
N GLY A 191 -7.58 2.87 10.38
CA GLY A 191 -8.24 2.20 11.50
C GLY A 191 -7.99 0.71 11.49
N LEU A 192 -8.60 0.02 12.44
CA LEU A 192 -8.55 -1.43 12.60
C LEU A 192 -9.90 -2.06 12.32
N LEU A 193 -9.89 -3.12 11.55
CA LEU A 193 -11.00 -4.07 11.49
C LEU A 193 -10.59 -5.33 12.26
N PHE A 194 -11.51 -5.88 13.05
CA PHE A 194 -11.30 -7.09 13.82
C PHE A 194 -12.34 -8.15 13.46
N ALA A 195 -11.91 -9.42 13.45
CA ALA A 195 -12.78 -10.57 13.62
C ALA A 195 -12.66 -11.04 15.07
N GLU A 196 -13.80 -11.27 15.72
CA GLU A 196 -13.89 -11.63 17.12
C GLU A 196 -14.65 -12.96 17.28
N LEU A 197 -14.18 -13.81 18.19
CA LEU A 197 -14.84 -15.05 18.58
C LEU A 197 -14.81 -15.17 20.10
N ASP A 198 -15.96 -15.36 20.73
CA ASP A 198 -16.11 -15.46 22.19
C ASP A 198 -15.46 -14.29 22.95
N GLY A 199 -15.56 -13.07 22.38
CA GLY A 199 -14.98 -11.84 22.95
C GLY A 199 -13.48 -11.66 22.71
N GLU A 200 -12.82 -12.61 22.05
CA GLU A 200 -11.40 -12.50 21.70
C GLU A 200 -11.21 -11.99 20.25
N LYS A 201 -10.33 -11.01 20.05
CA LYS A 201 -9.89 -10.55 18.73
C LYS A 201 -8.95 -11.58 18.12
N ILE A 202 -9.39 -12.26 17.04
CA ILE A 202 -8.68 -13.39 16.43
C ILE A 202 -8.06 -13.11 15.07
N ALA A 203 -8.46 -12.03 14.41
CA ALA A 203 -7.83 -11.50 13.20
C ALA A 203 -8.01 -9.99 13.15
N SER A 204 -7.09 -9.30 12.47
CA SER A 204 -7.12 -7.86 12.32
C SER A 204 -6.60 -7.42 10.96
N ILE A 205 -7.18 -6.32 10.45
CA ILE A 205 -6.70 -5.57 9.28
C ILE A 205 -6.47 -4.13 9.74
N ILE A 206 -5.29 -3.55 9.45
CA ILE A 206 -5.10 -2.12 9.42
C ILE A 206 -5.47 -1.66 8.01
N PHE A 207 -6.46 -0.80 7.91
CA PHE A 207 -6.81 -0.14 6.65
C PHE A 207 -6.34 1.31 6.65
N PHE A 208 -6.05 1.82 5.45
CA PHE A 208 -5.94 3.26 5.18
C PHE A 208 -7.09 3.68 4.27
N THR A 209 -7.43 4.97 4.26
CA THR A 209 -8.40 5.50 3.30
C THR A 209 -8.10 6.94 2.93
N ASP A 210 -8.31 7.27 1.65
CA ASP A 210 -8.33 8.65 1.14
C ASP A 210 -9.76 9.17 0.90
N GLY A 211 -10.76 8.42 1.39
CA GLY A 211 -12.18 8.72 1.21
C GLY A 211 -12.78 8.16 -0.09
N THR A 212 -11.98 7.92 -1.12
CA THR A 212 -12.41 7.29 -2.39
C THR A 212 -12.05 5.82 -2.43
N THR A 213 -10.87 5.50 -1.94
CA THR A 213 -10.31 4.14 -1.90
C THR A 213 -9.99 3.74 -0.46
N MET A 214 -10.35 2.53 -0.10
CA MET A 214 -9.86 1.88 1.12
C MET A 214 -8.77 0.88 0.77
N TYR A 215 -7.68 0.89 1.53
CA TYR A 215 -6.47 0.10 1.27
C TYR A 215 -6.27 -0.95 2.35
N TYR A 216 -6.08 -2.20 1.95
CA TYR A 216 -5.67 -3.30 2.82
C TYR A 216 -4.17 -3.18 3.14
N ALA A 217 -3.83 -2.37 4.14
CA ALA A 217 -2.43 -2.02 4.41
C ALA A 217 -1.65 -3.15 5.09
N HIS A 218 -2.17 -3.64 6.21
CA HIS A 218 -1.53 -4.70 6.98
C HIS A 218 -2.60 -5.65 7.56
N ALA A 219 -2.26 -6.94 7.70
CA ALA A 219 -3.17 -7.90 8.31
C ALA A 219 -2.43 -8.98 9.09
N ALA A 220 -3.07 -9.44 10.14
CA ALA A 220 -2.58 -10.52 10.98
C ALA A 220 -3.73 -11.34 11.57
N ASN A 221 -3.44 -12.58 11.97
CA ASN A 221 -4.39 -13.43 12.67
C ASN A 221 -3.68 -14.35 13.66
N LEU A 222 -4.35 -14.69 14.74
CA LEU A 222 -3.86 -15.64 15.73
C LEU A 222 -3.68 -17.02 15.11
N THR A 223 -2.61 -17.71 15.49
CA THR A 223 -2.30 -19.04 14.96
C THR A 223 -3.41 -20.06 15.31
N LYS A 224 -3.95 -19.99 16.53
CA LYS A 224 -5.01 -20.88 17.04
C LYS A 224 -6.35 -20.74 16.29
N SER A 225 -6.63 -19.56 15.69
CA SER A 225 -7.89 -19.29 15.01
C SER A 225 -7.92 -19.73 13.54
N ARG A 226 -6.79 -20.16 12.98
CA ARG A 226 -6.68 -20.52 11.54
C ARG A 226 -7.68 -21.56 11.07
N LYS A 227 -8.10 -22.49 11.96
CA LYS A 227 -9.11 -23.49 11.65
C LYS A 227 -10.45 -22.91 11.22
N TYR A 228 -10.77 -21.68 11.61
CA TYR A 228 -12.01 -20.98 11.25
C TYR A 228 -11.85 -20.13 9.98
N SER A 229 -10.62 -19.88 9.51
CA SER A 229 -10.32 -18.97 8.39
C SER A 229 -10.81 -17.52 8.61
N PRO A 230 -10.58 -16.90 9.79
CA PRO A 230 -11.19 -15.62 10.15
C PRO A 230 -10.75 -14.48 9.23
N ALA A 231 -9.56 -14.57 8.65
CA ALA A 231 -9.09 -13.61 7.66
C ALA A 231 -10.01 -13.53 6.42
N THR A 232 -10.64 -14.65 6.03
CA THR A 232 -11.53 -14.67 4.86
C THR A 232 -12.85 -13.94 5.16
N GLY A 233 -13.47 -14.19 6.30
CA GLY A 233 -14.66 -13.45 6.71
C GLY A 233 -14.37 -11.96 6.92
N LEU A 234 -13.22 -11.65 7.57
CA LEU A 234 -12.80 -10.27 7.80
C LEU A 234 -12.50 -9.53 6.49
N GLY A 235 -11.98 -10.19 5.46
CA GLY A 235 -11.77 -9.59 4.14
C GLY A 235 -13.10 -9.23 3.45
N LEU A 236 -14.12 -10.09 3.54
CA LEU A 236 -15.46 -9.77 3.04
C LEU A 236 -16.06 -8.61 3.83
N TYR A 237 -15.93 -8.63 5.16
CA TYR A 237 -16.37 -7.51 5.99
C TYR A 237 -15.66 -6.21 5.60
N ALA A 238 -14.37 -6.24 5.29
CA ALA A 238 -13.61 -5.05 4.86
C ALA A 238 -14.15 -4.45 3.55
N LEU A 239 -14.52 -5.28 2.57
CA LEU A 239 -15.17 -4.81 1.32
C LEU A 239 -16.52 -4.14 1.61
N LYS A 240 -17.36 -4.78 2.42
CA LYS A 240 -18.67 -4.22 2.80
C LYS A 240 -18.52 -2.95 3.63
N PHE A 241 -17.58 -2.92 4.54
CA PHE A 241 -17.27 -1.72 5.32
C PHE A 241 -16.83 -0.56 4.43
N ALA A 242 -15.96 -0.81 3.46
CA ALA A 242 -15.57 0.22 2.47
C ALA A 242 -16.79 0.75 1.68
N HIS A 243 -17.68 -0.15 1.22
CA HIS A 243 -18.95 0.22 0.60
C HIS A 243 -19.78 1.13 1.52
N GLN A 244 -19.99 0.74 2.79
CA GLN A 244 -20.76 1.49 3.79
C GLN A 244 -20.13 2.85 4.13
N GLN A 245 -18.79 2.99 3.99
CA GLN A 245 -18.10 4.27 4.13
C GLN A 245 -18.17 5.15 2.85
N GLY A 246 -18.86 4.70 1.80
CA GLY A 246 -19.00 5.43 0.54
C GLY A 246 -17.74 5.41 -0.34
N CYS A 247 -16.80 4.52 -0.07
CA CYS A 247 -15.65 4.31 -0.96
C CYS A 247 -16.13 3.76 -2.31
N LYS A 248 -15.43 4.14 -3.37
CA LYS A 248 -15.63 3.57 -4.69
C LYS A 248 -14.80 2.30 -4.88
N TRP A 249 -13.58 2.28 -4.32
CA TRP A 249 -12.59 1.25 -4.54
C TRP A 249 -12.09 0.64 -3.24
N PHE A 250 -11.76 -0.65 -3.32
CA PHE A 250 -10.99 -1.35 -2.29
C PHE A 250 -9.72 -1.92 -2.92
N ASP A 251 -8.55 -1.41 -2.53
CA ASP A 251 -7.25 -1.87 -3.02
C ASP A 251 -6.64 -2.88 -2.03
N TRP A 252 -6.50 -4.12 -2.47
CA TRP A 252 -5.86 -5.18 -1.68
C TRP A 252 -4.36 -4.99 -1.50
N TYR A 253 -3.79 -3.96 -2.14
CA TYR A 253 -2.36 -3.73 -2.13
C TYR A 253 -1.59 -4.89 -2.75
N GLY A 254 -0.28 -4.96 -2.58
CA GLY A 254 0.63 -5.87 -3.25
C GLY A 254 0.14 -7.31 -3.49
N VAL A 255 0.26 -7.76 -4.75
CA VAL A 255 0.12 -9.15 -5.19
C VAL A 255 1.31 -9.52 -6.06
N ALA A 256 1.55 -10.82 -6.28
CA ALA A 256 2.51 -11.27 -7.29
C ALA A 256 2.00 -11.00 -8.71
N PRO A 257 2.87 -10.76 -9.70
CA PRO A 257 2.49 -10.68 -11.11
C PRO A 257 1.85 -11.99 -11.59
N GLU A 258 1.17 -11.92 -12.73
CA GLU A 258 0.45 -13.08 -13.28
C GLU A 258 1.39 -14.12 -13.90
N HIS A 259 2.52 -13.69 -14.45
CA HIS A 259 3.38 -14.51 -15.31
C HIS A 259 4.87 -14.55 -14.90
N ASP A 260 5.21 -14.30 -13.64
CA ASP A 260 6.61 -14.41 -13.17
C ASP A 260 6.74 -15.46 -12.05
N ASP A 261 6.64 -16.74 -12.44
CA ASP A 261 6.71 -17.87 -11.51
C ASP A 261 8.14 -18.23 -11.09
N HIS A 262 9.15 -17.61 -11.69
CA HIS A 262 10.56 -17.96 -11.45
C HIS A 262 11.24 -17.06 -10.41
N ASN A 263 10.65 -15.93 -10.07
CA ASN A 263 11.24 -14.99 -9.11
C ASN A 263 10.93 -15.44 -7.66
N PRO A 264 11.94 -15.75 -6.84
CA PRO A 264 11.73 -16.21 -5.46
C PRO A 264 10.89 -15.24 -4.62
N ARG A 265 10.96 -13.94 -4.88
CA ARG A 265 10.12 -12.92 -4.22
C ARG A 265 8.64 -13.21 -4.48
N TRP A 266 8.27 -13.42 -5.75
CA TRP A 266 6.87 -13.63 -6.13
C TRP A 266 6.36 -15.01 -5.70
N GLN A 267 7.22 -16.02 -5.69
CA GLN A 267 6.87 -17.34 -5.14
C GLN A 267 6.50 -17.23 -3.67
N SER A 268 7.24 -16.44 -2.88
CA SER A 268 6.91 -16.20 -1.46
C SER A 268 5.56 -15.48 -1.26
N TRP A 269 5.06 -14.79 -2.30
CA TRP A 269 3.80 -14.05 -2.29
C TRP A 269 2.60 -14.89 -2.77
N ALA A 270 2.81 -16.09 -3.29
CA ALA A 270 1.76 -16.90 -3.90
C ALA A 270 0.54 -17.11 -2.99
N GLY A 271 0.78 -17.44 -1.71
CA GLY A 271 -0.30 -17.74 -0.75
C GLY A 271 -1.22 -16.55 -0.50
N PHE A 272 -0.66 -15.36 -0.20
CA PHE A 272 -1.49 -14.18 0.04
C PHE A 272 -2.02 -13.56 -1.27
N THR A 273 -1.36 -13.79 -2.40
CA THR A 273 -1.89 -13.41 -3.71
C THR A 273 -3.17 -14.20 -4.02
N GLN A 274 -3.17 -15.52 -3.85
CA GLN A 274 -4.35 -16.36 -4.03
C GLN A 274 -5.48 -15.95 -3.06
N PHE A 275 -5.14 -15.62 -1.82
CA PHE A 275 -6.10 -15.10 -0.85
C PHE A 275 -6.79 -13.83 -1.38
N LYS A 276 -6.02 -12.83 -1.82
CA LYS A 276 -6.56 -11.56 -2.32
C LYS A 276 -7.38 -11.75 -3.60
N LEU A 277 -6.90 -12.54 -4.54
CA LEU A 277 -7.62 -12.89 -5.78
C LEU A 277 -8.93 -13.64 -5.53
N SER A 278 -9.08 -14.29 -4.39
CA SER A 278 -10.29 -15.03 -4.05
C SER A 278 -11.52 -14.14 -3.82
N TYR A 279 -11.32 -12.82 -3.71
CA TYR A 279 -12.39 -11.83 -3.59
C TYR A 279 -12.82 -11.22 -4.93
N GLY A 280 -12.30 -11.71 -6.06
CA GLY A 280 -12.54 -11.12 -7.37
C GLY A 280 -11.71 -9.86 -7.59
N GLY A 281 -12.32 -8.87 -8.26
CA GLY A 281 -11.66 -7.60 -8.57
C GLY A 281 -10.75 -7.65 -9.80
N GLN A 282 -10.20 -6.51 -10.17
CA GLN A 282 -9.32 -6.34 -11.32
C GLN A 282 -7.86 -6.25 -10.90
N ARG A 283 -6.98 -6.96 -11.62
CA ARG A 283 -5.54 -6.78 -11.46
C ARG A 283 -5.10 -5.45 -12.02
N ILE A 284 -4.31 -4.73 -11.24
CA ILE A 284 -3.67 -3.47 -11.65
C ILE A 284 -2.17 -3.70 -11.77
N ASN A 285 -1.62 -3.23 -12.89
CA ASN A 285 -0.20 -3.26 -13.18
C ASN A 285 0.29 -1.81 -13.35
N ARG A 286 1.17 -1.35 -12.46
CA ARG A 286 1.78 -0.03 -12.49
C ARG A 286 3.22 -0.12 -12.99
N PRO A 287 3.81 0.97 -13.51
CA PRO A 287 5.19 0.96 -14.02
C PRO A 287 6.26 0.61 -12.99
N GLY A 288 5.93 0.59 -11.68
CA GLY A 288 6.88 0.37 -10.60
C GLY A 288 7.68 1.61 -10.23
N THR A 289 8.83 1.40 -9.60
CA THR A 289 9.66 2.48 -9.05
C THR A 289 10.70 2.95 -10.06
N TRP A 290 10.73 4.27 -10.31
CA TRP A 290 11.64 4.94 -11.24
C TRP A 290 12.42 6.04 -10.56
N GLU A 291 13.61 6.36 -11.10
CA GLU A 291 14.54 7.31 -10.51
C GLU A 291 15.02 8.31 -11.55
N LEU A 292 14.94 9.62 -11.24
CA LEU A 292 15.45 10.72 -12.04
C LEU A 292 16.76 11.22 -11.43
N PRO A 293 17.93 10.92 -12.03
CA PRO A 293 19.22 11.38 -11.51
C PRO A 293 19.34 12.91 -11.55
N ILE A 294 19.71 13.53 -10.42
CA ILE A 294 20.00 14.96 -10.30
C ILE A 294 21.52 15.19 -10.28
N LYS A 295 22.24 14.46 -9.41
CA LYS A 295 23.72 14.47 -9.36
C LYS A 295 24.23 13.15 -9.96
N LYS A 296 24.52 13.16 -11.26
CA LYS A 296 24.85 11.95 -12.02
C LYS A 296 25.93 11.09 -11.36
N GLN A 297 27.05 11.68 -10.90
CA GLN A 297 28.15 10.96 -10.29
C GLN A 297 27.73 10.28 -8.97
N ARG A 298 27.05 10.99 -8.08
CA ARG A 298 26.56 10.42 -6.80
C ARG A 298 25.52 9.33 -7.04
N TYR A 299 24.66 9.52 -8.03
CA TYR A 299 23.69 8.50 -8.41
C TYR A 299 24.37 7.22 -8.94
N LEU A 300 25.43 7.34 -9.73
CA LEU A 300 26.20 6.17 -10.21
C LEU A 300 26.86 5.42 -9.05
N VAL A 301 27.45 6.14 -8.08
CA VAL A 301 28.01 5.53 -6.86
C VAL A 301 26.92 4.80 -6.08
N TYR A 302 25.77 5.44 -5.86
CA TYR A 302 24.62 4.81 -5.21
C TYR A 302 24.20 3.51 -5.91
N ARG A 303 24.07 3.53 -7.24
CA ARG A 303 23.72 2.34 -8.05
C ARG A 303 24.75 1.22 -7.95
N ALA A 304 26.04 1.57 -7.91
CA ALA A 304 27.13 0.61 -7.73
C ALA A 304 27.09 -0.04 -6.34
N LEU A 305 26.91 0.75 -5.29
CA LEU A 305 26.78 0.25 -3.91
C LEU A 305 25.59 -0.69 -3.76
N LEU A 306 24.42 -0.35 -4.34
CA LEU A 306 23.27 -1.25 -4.37
C LEU A 306 23.54 -2.57 -5.11
N ALA A 307 24.49 -2.58 -6.08
CA ALA A 307 24.86 -3.81 -6.75
C ALA A 307 25.64 -4.76 -5.84
N LEU A 308 26.42 -4.20 -4.92
CA LEU A 308 27.25 -4.96 -3.98
C LEU A 308 26.47 -5.51 -2.80
N THR A 309 25.37 -4.86 -2.41
CA THR A 309 24.44 -5.36 -1.36
C THR A 309 23.45 -6.35 -1.96
N ARG A 310 23.94 -7.49 -2.42
CA ARG A 310 23.10 -8.65 -2.72
C ARG A 310 22.68 -9.26 -1.39
N HIS A 311 21.45 -8.93 -0.95
CA HIS A 311 20.66 -9.83 -0.09
C HIS A 311 19.21 -9.39 -0.09
#